data_2d1295087a5b88b4c93cdb91b42a85db
#
_entry.id   2d1295087a5b88b4c93cdb91b42a85db
#
_cell.length_a   1.000
_cell.length_b   1.000
_cell.length_c   1.000
_cell.angle_alpha   90.00
_cell.angle_beta   90.00
_cell.angle_gamma   90.00
#
_symmetry.space_group_name_H-M   'P 1'
#
loop_
_entity.id
_entity.type
_entity.pdbx_description
1 polymer ?
#
loop_
_entity_poly.entity_id
_entity_poly.type
_entity_poly.pdbx_seq_one_letter_code
_entity_poly.pdbx_strand_id
1 'polypeptide(L)'
;MRRRDLEFEVDDMVFLKVAPWKGVIRFRKRGKLNPRYIGPFRIVERIGPVAYRLELPSELSRIHNVFHVSMLRKYVSDPSHVLEAPPIELNEDLSFEVQPVGIVDQEIKELRNKIIPMVKVLWKSDTVEETTWETEAFMRKHHPYLFYT
;
A
#
# COMPACT_ATOMS: atom_id res chain seq x y z
N MET A 1 10.73 7.94 -24.47
CA MET A 1 10.97 7.48 -24.16
C MET A 1 11.06 6.43 -23.87
N ARG A 2 11.19 5.80 -23.65
CA ARG A 2 11.24 4.88 -23.49
C ARG A 2 11.35 4.13 -22.57
N ARG A 3 11.00 3.24 -22.20
CA ARG A 3 10.94 2.57 -21.30
C ARG A 3 11.39 1.27 -21.41
N ARG A 4 12.28 0.80 -21.71
CA ARG A 4 12.72 -0.42 -21.83
C ARG A 4 13.14 -0.98 -20.60
N ASP A 5 13.39 -0.28 -19.61
CA ASP A 5 13.77 -0.80 -18.33
C ASP A 5 12.63 -1.56 -17.70
N LEU A 6 11.50 -1.68 -18.34
CA LEU A 6 10.40 -2.44 -17.83
C LEU A 6 10.37 -3.87 -18.34
N GLU A 7 11.51 -4.39 -18.77
CA GLU A 7 11.57 -5.78 -19.17
C GLU A 7 12.40 -6.59 -18.20
N PHE A 8 11.94 -7.76 -17.87
CA PHE A 8 12.64 -8.67 -17.00
C PHE A 8 12.85 -10.00 -17.72
N GLU A 9 13.72 -10.83 -17.18
CA GLU A 9 14.00 -12.13 -17.78
C GLU A 9 13.68 -13.23 -16.79
N VAL A 10 13.46 -14.43 -17.30
CA VAL A 10 13.26 -15.60 -16.46
C VAL A 10 14.47 -15.73 -15.53
N ASP A 11 14.18 -16.07 -14.29
CA ASP A 11 15.16 -16.18 -13.20
C ASP A 11 15.56 -14.86 -12.57
N ASP A 12 15.11 -13.73 -13.10
CA ASP A 12 15.30 -12.47 -12.39
C ASP A 12 14.52 -12.50 -11.07
N MET A 13 15.07 -11.85 -10.06
CA MET A 13 14.40 -11.70 -8.77
C MET A 13 13.77 -10.33 -8.72
N VAL A 14 12.49 -10.27 -8.39
CA VAL A 14 11.75 -9.00 -8.41
C VAL A 14 10.89 -8.87 -7.17
N PHE A 15 10.66 -7.63 -6.77
CA PHE A 15 9.72 -7.30 -5.69
C PHE A 15 8.35 -7.07 -6.28
N LEU A 16 7.33 -7.41 -5.53
CA LEU A 16 5.94 -7.28 -5.94
C LEU A 16 5.30 -6.15 -5.15
N LYS A 17 4.64 -5.26 -5.86
CA LYS A 17 4.01 -4.09 -5.24
C LYS A 17 2.69 -4.49 -4.57
N VAL A 18 2.50 -4.05 -3.34
CA VAL A 18 1.26 -4.27 -2.61
C VAL A 18 0.75 -2.92 -2.12
N ALA A 19 -0.55 -2.80 -1.95
CA ALA A 19 -1.19 -1.51 -1.72
C ALA A 19 -1.93 -1.46 -0.37
N PRO A 20 -1.36 -0.78 0.63
CA PRO A 20 -2.11 -0.55 1.86
C PRO A 20 -3.16 0.54 1.62
N TRP A 21 -4.35 0.36 2.18
CA TRP A 21 -5.37 1.37 2.02
C TRP A 21 -6.16 1.54 3.31
N LYS A 22 -6.74 2.71 3.46
CA LYS A 22 -7.32 3.15 4.71
C LYS A 22 -8.71 2.64 4.98
N GLY A 23 -9.26 1.83 4.13
CA GLY A 23 -10.54 1.18 4.35
C GLY A 23 -11.75 1.99 4.00
N VAL A 24 -11.74 3.28 4.19
CA VAL A 24 -12.88 4.11 3.86
C VAL A 24 -12.57 4.93 2.64
N ILE A 25 -13.30 4.69 1.57
CA ILE A 25 -13.11 5.42 0.38
C ILE A 25 -14.25 6.34 0.16
N ARG A 26 -13.97 7.57 -0.08
CA ARG A 26 -14.97 8.46 -0.29
C ARG A 26 -14.62 9.26 -1.37
N PHE A 27 -15.31 9.48 -2.22
CA PHE A 27 -15.02 10.32 -3.27
C PHE A 27 -13.72 10.20 -3.80
N ARG A 28 -13.28 9.51 -4.17
CA ARG A 28 -12.19 9.45 -4.88
C ARG A 28 -11.16 8.78 -4.31
N LYS A 29 -10.14 8.85 -4.53
CA LYS A 29 -9.15 8.17 -4.28
C LYS A 29 -8.32 8.43 -3.21
N ARG A 30 -8.65 8.90 -2.24
CA ARG A 30 -7.74 9.17 -1.24
C ARG A 30 -7.59 8.14 -0.22
N GLY A 31 -7.96 6.93 -0.43
CA GLY A 31 -7.86 5.88 0.55
C GLY A 31 -6.53 5.14 0.61
N LYS A 32 -5.55 5.46 -0.24
CA LYS A 32 -4.33 4.67 -0.29
C LYS A 32 -3.18 5.33 0.41
N LEU A 33 -2.35 4.52 1.04
CA LEU A 33 -1.05 4.94 1.54
C LEU A 33 -0.02 4.64 0.48
N ASN A 34 1.23 5.02 0.72
CA ASN A 34 2.29 4.73 -0.21
C ASN A 34 2.44 3.22 -0.35
N PRO A 35 2.78 2.73 -1.54
CA PRO A 35 2.88 1.29 -1.74
C PRO A 35 4.01 0.67 -0.94
N ARG A 36 3.88 -0.60 -0.68
CA ARG A 36 4.91 -1.42 -0.07
C ARG A 36 5.26 -2.53 -1.03
N TYR A 37 6.30 -3.27 -0.71
CA TYR A 37 6.80 -4.32 -1.60
C TYR A 37 7.10 -5.56 -0.79
N ILE A 38 6.86 -6.71 -1.41
CA ILE A 38 7.19 -7.98 -0.79
C ILE A 38 8.09 -8.76 -1.76
N GLY A 39 8.84 -9.70 -1.23
CA GLY A 39 9.74 -10.51 -2.03
C GLY A 39 11.15 -10.43 -1.51
N PRO A 40 12.14 -10.70 -2.38
CA PRO A 40 11.95 -10.85 -3.82
C PRO A 40 11.47 -12.24 -4.21
N PHE A 41 10.86 -12.32 -5.39
CA PHE A 41 10.37 -13.58 -5.94
C PHE A 41 11.01 -13.80 -7.30
N ARG A 42 11.18 -15.06 -7.67
CA ARG A 42 11.82 -15.40 -8.95
C ARG A 42 10.79 -15.41 -10.07
N ILE A 43 11.15 -14.84 -11.21
CA ILE A 43 10.33 -14.92 -12.40
C ILE A 43 10.54 -16.29 -13.03
N VAL A 44 9.45 -17.04 -13.21
CA VAL A 44 9.55 -18.38 -13.79
C VAL A 44 9.14 -18.42 -15.25
N GLU A 45 8.40 -17.43 -15.74
CA GLU A 45 7.92 -17.47 -17.10
C GLU A 45 7.46 -16.09 -17.54
N ARG A 46 7.72 -15.73 -18.79
CA ARG A 46 7.16 -14.52 -19.36
C ARG A 46 5.90 -14.91 -20.11
N ILE A 47 4.77 -14.27 -19.75
CA ILE A 47 3.48 -14.63 -20.29
C ILE A 47 3.06 -13.68 -21.38
N GLY A 48 3.75 -12.99 -21.99
CA GLY A 48 3.39 -12.04 -23.03
C GLY A 48 4.23 -10.81 -22.90
N PRO A 49 3.91 -9.75 -23.62
CA PRO A 49 4.80 -8.60 -23.64
C PRO A 49 4.89 -7.86 -22.32
N VAL A 50 3.85 -7.92 -21.48
CA VAL A 50 3.84 -7.11 -20.26
C VAL A 50 3.49 -7.90 -19.01
N ALA A 51 3.50 -9.22 -19.06
CA ALA A 51 3.09 -10.02 -17.90
C ALA A 51 4.10 -11.12 -17.63
N TYR A 52 4.26 -11.43 -16.34
CA TYR A 52 5.24 -12.41 -15.88
C TYR A 52 4.64 -13.28 -14.80
N ARG A 53 5.04 -14.56 -14.79
CA ARG A 53 4.65 -15.48 -13.74
C ARG A 53 5.77 -15.55 -12.72
N LEU A 54 5.41 -15.44 -11.45
CA LEU A 54 6.36 -15.49 -10.36
C LEU A 54 6.20 -16.78 -9.57
N GLU A 55 7.29 -17.22 -8.94
CA GLU A 55 7.25 -18.32 -8.01
C GLU A 55 6.90 -17.76 -6.66
N LEU A 56 5.71 -18.04 -6.16
CA LEU A 56 5.23 -17.49 -4.90
C LEU A 56 5.29 -18.56 -3.81
N PRO A 57 5.55 -18.15 -2.57
CA PRO A 57 5.53 -19.10 -1.46
C PRO A 57 4.12 -19.55 -1.13
N SER A 58 4.01 -20.59 -0.33
CA SER A 58 2.71 -21.16 -0.01
C SER A 58 1.79 -20.19 0.71
N GLU A 59 2.34 -19.24 1.48
CA GLU A 59 1.50 -18.25 2.14
C GLU A 59 0.73 -17.41 1.15
N LEU A 60 1.16 -17.33 -0.09
CA LEU A 60 0.50 -16.54 -1.11
C LEU A 60 -0.22 -17.40 -2.14
N SER A 61 -0.56 -18.63 -1.76
CA SER A 61 -1.14 -19.56 -2.72
C SER A 61 -2.51 -19.11 -3.24
N ARG A 62 -3.18 -18.21 -2.52
CA ARG A 62 -4.47 -17.72 -2.99
C ARG A 62 -4.36 -16.64 -4.04
N ILE A 63 -3.18 -16.11 -4.25
CA ILE A 63 -2.96 -15.01 -5.19
C ILE A 63 -2.61 -15.61 -6.54
N HIS A 64 -3.20 -15.08 -7.61
CA HIS A 64 -2.77 -15.48 -8.93
C HIS A 64 -1.30 -15.15 -9.08
N ASN A 65 -0.56 -15.96 -9.76
CA ASN A 65 0.88 -15.77 -9.83
C ASN A 65 1.38 -15.09 -11.11
N VAL A 66 0.47 -14.50 -11.89
CA VAL A 66 0.84 -13.75 -13.09
C VAL A 66 0.55 -12.28 -12.86
N PHE A 67 1.54 -11.43 -13.11
CA PHE A 67 1.44 -10.01 -12.79
C PHE A 67 1.88 -9.15 -13.94
N HIS A 68 1.20 -8.02 -14.10
CA HIS A 68 1.59 -7.02 -15.07
C HIS A 68 2.91 -6.40 -14.64
N VAL A 69 3.73 -6.04 -15.60
CA VAL A 69 5.06 -5.50 -15.35
C VAL A 69 5.04 -4.27 -14.43
N SER A 70 3.95 -3.50 -14.44
CA SER A 70 3.85 -2.32 -13.57
C SER A 70 3.82 -2.67 -12.10
N MET A 71 3.56 -3.92 -11.75
CA MET A 71 3.53 -4.36 -10.36
C MET A 71 4.88 -4.84 -9.87
N LEU A 72 5.89 -4.86 -10.71
CA LEU A 72 7.17 -5.48 -10.39
C LEU A 72 8.28 -4.44 -10.32
N ARG A 73 9.27 -4.68 -9.44
CA ARG A 73 10.44 -3.83 -9.32
C ARG A 73 11.68 -4.68 -9.16
N LYS A 74 12.77 -4.31 -9.85
CA LYS A 74 14.02 -5.01 -9.67
C LYS A 74 14.62 -4.68 -8.32
N TYR A 75 14.45 -3.47 -7.88
CA TYR A 75 14.86 -3.10 -6.53
C TYR A 75 13.97 -1.96 -6.06
N VAL A 76 13.99 -1.71 -4.77
CA VAL A 76 13.16 -0.68 -4.16
C VAL A 76 14.11 0.32 -3.51
N SER A 77 13.95 1.59 -3.88
CA SER A 77 14.89 2.62 -3.43
C SER A 77 14.83 2.88 -1.94
N ASP A 78 13.68 2.71 -1.32
CA ASP A 78 13.54 2.91 0.11
C ASP A 78 13.34 1.54 0.78
N PRO A 79 14.39 1.00 1.42
CA PRO A 79 14.28 -0.34 2.00
C PRO A 79 13.20 -0.46 3.06
N SER A 80 12.81 0.66 3.69
CA SER A 80 11.76 0.59 4.70
C SER A 80 10.40 0.25 4.09
N HIS A 81 10.27 0.37 2.78
CA HIS A 81 9.03 0.02 2.11
C HIS A 81 8.97 -1.45 1.70
N VAL A 82 10.01 -2.22 1.98
CA VAL A 82 10.01 -3.65 1.74
C VAL A 82 9.60 -4.34 3.02
N LEU A 83 8.51 -5.10 2.98
CA LEU A 83 7.97 -5.77 4.16
C LEU A 83 8.73 -7.07 4.40
N GLU A 84 8.88 -7.44 5.66
CA GLU A 84 9.60 -8.66 6.00
C GLU A 84 8.79 -9.90 5.68
N ALA A 85 7.48 -9.76 5.61
CA ALA A 85 6.60 -10.88 5.29
C ALA A 85 5.38 -10.33 4.58
N PRO A 86 4.68 -11.14 3.80
CA PRO A 86 3.45 -10.68 3.19
C PRO A 86 2.41 -10.32 4.24
N PRO A 87 1.58 -9.31 4.00
CA PRO A 87 0.49 -9.01 4.92
C PRO A 87 -0.43 -10.22 5.07
N ILE A 88 -0.89 -10.47 6.30
CA ILE A 88 -1.70 -11.64 6.56
C ILE A 88 -2.99 -11.63 5.74
N GLU A 89 -3.62 -10.48 5.61
CA GLU A 89 -4.89 -10.41 4.91
C GLU A 89 -4.75 -9.74 3.55
N LEU A 90 -3.76 -10.13 2.81
CA LEU A 90 -3.56 -9.60 1.47
C LEU A 90 -4.67 -10.11 0.56
N ASN A 91 -5.34 -9.19 -0.12
CA ASN A 91 -6.41 -9.52 -1.04
C ASN A 91 -5.86 -9.95 -2.39
N GLU A 92 -6.72 -10.54 -3.21
CA GLU A 92 -6.27 -11.01 -4.52
C GLU A 92 -5.77 -9.89 -5.41
N ASP A 93 -6.27 -8.68 -5.20
CA ASP A 93 -5.81 -7.53 -5.99
C ASP A 93 -4.56 -6.90 -5.39
N LEU A 94 -3.94 -7.55 -4.42
CA LEU A 94 -2.72 -7.10 -3.75
C LEU A 94 -2.94 -5.88 -2.86
N SER A 95 -4.17 -5.61 -2.47
CA SER A 95 -4.46 -4.59 -1.49
C SER A 95 -4.59 -5.22 -0.12
N PHE A 96 -4.40 -4.44 0.92
CA PHE A 96 -4.66 -4.88 2.29
C PHE A 96 -5.01 -3.67 3.12
N GLU A 97 -5.86 -3.87 4.11
CA GLU A 97 -6.39 -2.75 4.86
C GLU A 97 -5.54 -2.41 6.06
N VAL A 98 -5.34 -1.11 6.32
CA VAL A 98 -4.77 -0.63 7.56
C VAL A 98 -5.90 0.00 8.36
N GLN A 99 -5.77 0.01 9.68
CA GLN A 99 -6.79 0.54 10.57
C GLN A 99 -6.27 1.75 11.31
N PRO A 100 -7.12 2.75 11.55
CA PRO A 100 -6.69 3.87 12.36
C PRO A 100 -6.72 3.47 13.82
N VAL A 101 -5.61 3.68 14.50
CA VAL A 101 -5.48 3.24 15.88
C VAL A 101 -5.28 4.37 16.86
N GLY A 102 -5.03 5.58 16.41
CA GLY A 102 -4.86 6.70 17.33
C GLY A 102 -4.64 7.99 16.61
N ILE A 103 -4.75 9.07 17.36
CA ILE A 103 -4.46 10.41 16.88
C ILE A 103 -3.21 10.85 17.63
N VAL A 104 -2.18 11.21 16.88
CA VAL A 104 -0.89 11.52 17.45
C VAL A 104 -0.53 13.00 17.42
N ASP A 105 -1.30 13.81 16.70
CA ASP A 105 -1.05 15.25 16.66
C ASP A 105 -2.30 15.95 16.14
N GLN A 106 -2.37 17.24 16.35
CA GLN A 106 -3.49 18.05 15.88
C GLN A 106 -2.96 19.37 15.38
N GLU A 107 -3.62 19.93 14.40
CA GLU A 107 -3.27 21.20 13.83
C GLU A 107 -4.49 21.89 13.29
N ILE A 108 -4.40 23.18 13.05
CA ILE A 108 -5.45 23.92 12.41
C ILE A 108 -4.90 24.46 11.11
N LYS A 109 -5.61 24.15 10.01
CA LYS A 109 -5.23 24.65 8.71
C LYS A 109 -6.06 25.85 8.40
N GLU A 110 -5.42 26.99 8.16
CA GLU A 110 -6.16 28.21 7.88
C GLU A 110 -6.12 28.50 6.42
N LEU A 111 -7.31 28.59 5.83
CA LEU A 111 -7.47 28.97 4.45
C LEU A 111 -8.12 30.34 4.41
N ARG A 112 -8.13 30.93 3.21
CA ARG A 112 -8.65 32.27 3.10
C ARG A 112 -9.98 32.50 3.80
N ASN A 113 -10.93 31.63 3.60
CA ASN A 113 -12.25 31.83 4.16
C ASN A 113 -12.68 30.82 5.18
N LYS A 114 -11.77 30.02 5.69
CA LYS A 114 -12.19 29.05 6.67
C LYS A 114 -11.03 28.43 7.42
N ILE A 115 -11.37 27.81 8.52
CA ILE A 115 -10.42 27.16 9.40
C ILE A 115 -10.79 25.68 9.41
N ILE A 116 -9.83 24.83 9.16
CA ILE A 116 -10.07 23.40 9.11
C ILE A 116 -9.23 22.68 10.17
N PRO A 117 -9.87 22.14 11.20
CA PRO A 117 -9.10 21.33 12.17
C PRO A 117 -8.62 20.04 11.51
N MET A 118 -7.36 19.72 11.75
CA MET A 118 -6.73 18.52 11.19
C MET A 118 -6.20 17.66 12.32
N VAL A 119 -6.18 16.36 12.09
CA VAL A 119 -5.60 15.41 13.04
C VAL A 119 -4.61 14.53 12.31
N LYS A 120 -3.53 14.17 12.99
CA LYS A 120 -2.56 13.26 12.44
C LYS A 120 -2.91 11.88 12.96
N VAL A 121 -3.25 10.99 12.05
CA VAL A 121 -3.79 9.69 12.37
C VAL A 121 -2.73 8.64 12.18
N LEU A 122 -2.60 7.74 13.14
CA LEU A 122 -1.71 6.59 13.04
C LEU A 122 -2.49 5.41 12.50
N TRP A 123 -2.04 4.87 11.37
CA TRP A 123 -2.66 3.73 10.70
C TRP A 123 -1.76 2.52 10.89
N LYS A 124 -2.35 1.37 11.19
CA LYS A 124 -1.57 0.17 11.43
C LYS A 124 -2.23 -1.07 10.83
N SER A 125 -1.39 -2.01 10.43
CA SER A 125 -1.79 -3.36 10.14
C SER A 125 -0.73 -4.25 10.76
N ASP A 126 -0.76 -5.54 10.45
CA ASP A 126 0.27 -6.45 10.97
C ASP A 126 1.66 -6.11 10.42
N THR A 127 1.74 -5.43 9.27
CA THR A 127 3.03 -5.17 8.63
C THR A 127 3.34 -3.71 8.39
N VAL A 128 2.37 -2.80 8.52
CA VAL A 128 2.57 -1.40 8.16
C VAL A 128 2.16 -0.49 9.30
N GLU A 129 2.94 0.57 9.49
CA GLU A 129 2.59 1.61 10.44
C GLU A 129 2.94 2.93 9.77
N GLU A 130 1.98 3.82 9.65
CA GLU A 130 2.21 5.07 8.94
C GLU A 130 1.22 6.12 9.44
N THR A 131 1.60 7.40 9.38
CA THR A 131 0.72 8.48 9.80
C THR A 131 0.32 9.31 8.60
N THR A 132 -0.90 9.83 8.63
CA THR A 132 -1.37 10.80 7.63
C THR A 132 -2.15 11.89 8.33
N TRP A 133 -2.21 13.05 7.68
CA TRP A 133 -3.05 14.14 8.16
C TRP A 133 -4.43 14.02 7.52
N GLU A 134 -5.47 14.09 8.34
CA GLU A 134 -6.85 13.98 7.89
C GLU A 134 -7.64 15.12 8.50
N THR A 135 -8.79 15.45 7.94
CA THR A 135 -9.64 16.43 8.61
C THR A 135 -10.26 15.78 9.83
N GLU A 136 -10.36 16.56 10.88
CA GLU A 136 -11.00 16.05 12.09
C GLU A 136 -12.44 15.66 11.82
N ALA A 137 -13.15 16.42 10.99
CA ALA A 137 -14.55 16.16 10.69
C ALA A 137 -14.72 14.78 10.03
N PHE A 138 -13.83 14.45 9.08
CA PHE A 138 -13.92 13.17 8.42
C PHE A 138 -13.67 12.03 9.41
N MET A 139 -12.67 12.19 10.25
CA MET A 139 -12.32 11.12 11.18
C MET A 139 -13.36 10.96 12.28
N ARG A 140 -13.99 12.05 12.70
CA ARG A 140 -15.07 11.92 13.69
C ARG A 140 -16.28 11.21 13.11
N LYS A 141 -16.54 11.44 11.82
CA LYS A 141 -17.67 10.80 11.19
C LYS A 141 -17.45 9.30 10.97
N HIS A 142 -16.28 8.94 10.54
CA HIS A 142 -16.03 7.55 10.12
C HIS A 142 -15.34 6.69 11.16
N HIS A 143 -14.64 7.29 12.10
CA HIS A 143 -13.91 6.55 13.13
C HIS A 143 -14.03 7.27 14.47
N PRO A 144 -15.25 7.44 14.93
CA PRO A 144 -15.48 8.26 16.15
C PRO A 144 -14.77 7.74 17.39
N TYR A 145 -14.50 6.43 17.44
CA TYR A 145 -13.85 5.87 18.62
C TYR A 145 -12.45 6.44 18.86
N LEU A 146 -11.85 7.05 17.84
CA LEU A 146 -10.52 7.64 18.04
C LEU A 146 -10.55 8.86 18.96
N PHE A 147 -11.73 9.43 19.17
CA PHE A 147 -11.87 10.65 19.98
C PHE A 147 -12.42 10.38 21.38
N TYR A 148 -12.68 9.13 21.69
CA TYR A 148 -13.15 8.80 23.01
C TYR A 148 -11.96 8.49 23.90
N THR A 149 -12.02 8.89 25.13
CA THR A 149 -10.94 8.53 26.06
C THR A 149 -11.43 7.57 27.17
#